data_08c63d3885ecd60af2e60e0f2a3de566
#
_entry.id   08c63d3885ecd60af2e60e0f2a3de566
#
_cell.length_a   1.000
_cell.length_b   1.000
_cell.length_c   1.000
_cell.angle_alpha   90.00
_cell.angle_beta   90.00
_cell.angle_gamma   90.00
#
_symmetry.space_group_name_H-M   'P 1'
#
loop_
_entity.id
_entity.type
_entity.pdbx_description
1 polymer ?
#
loop_
_entity_poly.entity_id
_entity_poly.type
_entity_poly.pdbx_seq_one_letter_code
_entity_poly.pdbx_strand_id
1 'polypeptide(L)'
;KQLLDRLLQTYSYASILMTDSKGKQYTISKQGISITENMFVELGYVVKVYDGESYGEYAFSHIDENEIDTIAEEVKNHVMPWAKKLPDDMKVKQYPEIPDEAYHFEKSTDYEVLPEELGDEEIVKRLGAVREKAMAQDEKIVEIKTACVYQIYHKLFLSPNKDMTQNVMWTNGMIMGLIPKGEEMKMAFDSCSGCGGMEILDDMETKIPPLVQ
;
A
#
# COMPACT_ATOMS: atom_id res chain seq x y z
N LYS A 1 16.11 11.95 10.38
CA LYS A 1 16.74 13.29 10.23
C LYS A 1 18.25 13.18 10.18
N GLN A 2 18.91 12.50 11.11
CA GLN A 2 20.39 12.35 11.12
C GLN A 2 20.96 11.87 9.77
N LEU A 3 20.37 10.86 9.13
CA LEU A 3 20.79 10.43 7.78
C LEU A 3 20.64 11.54 6.74
N LEU A 4 19.53 12.28 6.75
CA LEU A 4 19.33 13.41 5.84
C LEU A 4 20.43 14.46 6.02
N ASP A 5 20.71 14.84 7.29
CA ASP A 5 21.75 15.81 7.62
C ASP A 5 23.13 15.33 7.18
N ARG A 6 23.40 14.02 7.29
CA ARG A 6 24.66 13.40 6.84
C ARG A 6 24.82 13.43 5.32
N LEU A 7 23.77 13.16 4.57
CA LEU A 7 23.76 13.21 3.10
C LEU A 7 23.95 14.65 2.59
N LEU A 8 23.32 15.62 3.24
CA LEU A 8 23.41 17.04 2.87
C LEU A 8 24.79 17.67 3.10
N GLN A 9 25.70 17.00 3.84
CA GLN A 9 27.11 17.41 3.90
C GLN A 9 27.85 17.18 2.57
N THR A 10 27.33 16.33 1.70
CA THR A 10 27.98 15.94 0.45
C THR A 10 27.19 16.37 -0.78
N TYR A 11 25.87 16.39 -0.70
CA TYR A 11 24.95 16.61 -1.81
C TYR A 11 24.19 17.93 -1.67
N SER A 12 23.91 18.59 -2.78
CA SER A 12 23.13 19.82 -2.79
C SER A 12 21.64 19.59 -2.46
N TYR A 13 21.16 18.37 -2.69
CA TYR A 13 19.82 17.93 -2.29
C TYR A 13 19.88 16.46 -1.84
N ALA A 14 19.10 16.16 -0.82
CA ALA A 14 18.80 14.79 -0.41
C ALA A 14 17.35 14.69 0.04
N SER A 15 16.74 13.55 -0.17
CA SER A 15 15.44 13.21 0.42
C SER A 15 15.41 11.76 0.87
N ILE A 16 14.53 11.47 1.81
CA ILE A 16 14.31 10.13 2.37
C ILE A 16 12.82 9.86 2.32
N LEU A 17 12.45 8.76 1.67
CA LEU A 17 11.12 8.18 1.73
C LEU A 17 11.19 6.91 2.57
N MET A 18 10.40 6.82 3.63
CA MET A 18 10.13 5.58 4.35
C MET A 18 8.72 5.13 4.01
N THR A 19 8.57 3.86 3.72
CA THR A 19 7.26 3.20 3.61
C THR A 19 7.26 2.00 4.55
N ASP A 20 6.23 1.93 5.39
CA ASP A 20 5.89 0.75 6.19
C ASP A 20 4.44 0.42 5.89
N SER A 21 4.18 -0.79 5.42
CA SER A 21 2.82 -1.19 5.07
C SER A 21 2.52 -2.60 5.57
N LYS A 22 1.30 -2.80 6.04
CA LYS A 22 0.77 -4.08 6.47
C LYS A 22 -0.66 -4.26 5.98
N GLY A 23 -1.09 -5.49 5.84
CA GLY A 23 -2.46 -5.78 5.45
C GLY A 23 -2.71 -7.27 5.36
N LYS A 24 -3.98 -7.63 5.33
CA LYS A 24 -4.43 -9.02 5.16
C LYS A 24 -5.53 -9.11 4.11
N GLN A 25 -5.64 -10.28 3.54
CA GLN A 25 -6.72 -10.68 2.66
C GLN A 25 -7.48 -11.85 3.27
N TYR A 26 -8.79 -11.72 3.35
CA TYR A 26 -9.73 -12.75 3.78
C TYR A 26 -10.56 -13.18 2.60
N THR A 27 -10.80 -14.46 2.47
CA THR A 27 -11.68 -15.00 1.43
C THR A 27 -12.50 -16.13 2.01
N ILE A 28 -13.82 -16.11 1.76
CA ILE A 28 -14.74 -17.18 2.11
C ILE A 28 -15.47 -17.66 0.85
N SER A 29 -15.40 -18.94 0.61
CA SER A 29 -16.02 -19.61 -0.53
C SER A 29 -16.48 -21.01 -0.12
N LYS A 30 -17.08 -21.77 -1.04
CA LYS A 30 -17.40 -23.19 -0.81
C LYS A 30 -16.17 -24.07 -0.57
N GLN A 31 -14.98 -23.60 -0.96
CA GLN A 31 -13.73 -24.32 -0.75
C GLN A 31 -13.18 -24.13 0.67
N GLY A 32 -13.72 -23.16 1.40
CA GLY A 32 -13.32 -22.86 2.78
C GLY A 32 -12.95 -21.39 2.97
N ILE A 33 -12.22 -21.18 4.07
CA ILE A 33 -11.74 -19.87 4.52
C ILE A 33 -10.25 -19.78 4.24
N SER A 34 -9.81 -18.65 3.69
CA SER A 34 -8.41 -18.33 3.50
C SER A 34 -8.11 -16.96 4.10
N ILE A 35 -7.07 -16.90 4.92
CA ILE A 35 -6.51 -15.66 5.46
C ILE A 35 -5.04 -15.63 5.05
N THR A 36 -4.62 -14.58 4.37
CA THR A 36 -3.23 -14.41 3.90
C THR A 36 -2.77 -12.99 4.15
N GLU A 37 -1.47 -12.82 4.31
CA GLU A 37 -0.87 -11.48 4.23
C GLU A 37 -1.18 -10.86 2.86
N ASN A 38 -1.38 -9.56 2.84
CA ASN A 38 -1.56 -8.86 1.56
C ASN A 38 -0.21 -8.87 0.81
N MET A 39 -0.28 -9.05 -0.51
CA MET A 39 0.91 -9.10 -1.36
C MET A 39 1.67 -7.76 -1.47
N PHE A 40 1.09 -6.67 -0.99
CA PHE A 40 1.69 -5.33 -1.00
C PHE A 40 2.21 -4.92 0.39
N VAL A 41 2.75 -5.87 1.15
CA VAL A 41 3.45 -5.55 2.40
C VAL A 41 4.87 -5.09 2.07
N GLU A 42 5.20 -3.88 2.48
CA GLU A 42 6.49 -3.24 2.24
C GLU A 42 7.02 -2.63 3.54
N LEU A 43 8.30 -2.82 3.80
CA LEU A 43 9.07 -2.07 4.79
C LEU A 43 10.39 -1.66 4.17
N GLY A 44 10.61 -0.36 4.03
CA GLY A 44 11.87 0.09 3.47
C GLY A 44 12.02 1.60 3.42
N TYR A 45 13.21 1.98 3.05
CA TYR A 45 13.67 3.35 2.91
C TYR A 45 14.27 3.54 1.52
N VAL A 46 13.99 4.68 0.92
CA VAL A 46 14.65 5.11 -0.31
C VAL A 46 15.26 6.48 -0.05
N VAL A 47 16.56 6.60 -0.21
CA VAL A 47 17.23 7.89 -0.27
C VAL A 47 17.41 8.29 -1.72
N LYS A 48 17.17 9.57 -2.02
CA LYS A 48 17.48 10.19 -3.30
C LYS A 48 18.43 11.34 -3.04
N VAL A 49 19.51 11.43 -3.79
CA VAL A 49 20.51 12.50 -3.69
C VAL A 49 20.73 13.17 -5.04
N TYR A 50 21.16 14.43 -5.01
CA TYR A 50 21.52 15.20 -6.19
C TYR A 50 22.85 15.94 -5.95
N ASP A 51 23.80 15.78 -6.87
CA ASP A 51 25.14 16.35 -6.76
C ASP A 51 25.33 17.66 -7.55
N GLY A 52 24.24 18.22 -8.12
CA GLY A 52 24.31 19.39 -8.99
C GLY A 52 24.22 19.04 -10.48
N GLU A 53 24.40 17.77 -10.84
CA GLU A 53 24.34 17.29 -12.23
C GLU A 53 23.41 16.08 -12.39
N SER A 54 23.48 15.13 -11.47
CA SER A 54 22.81 13.82 -11.56
C SER A 54 22.13 13.43 -10.27
N TYR A 55 21.06 12.65 -10.40
CA TYR A 55 20.38 12.00 -9.27
C TYR A 55 20.88 10.58 -9.07
N GLY A 56 20.95 10.16 -7.82
CA GLY A 56 21.13 8.77 -7.42
C GLY A 56 20.07 8.37 -6.41
N GLU A 57 19.62 7.12 -6.48
CA GLU A 57 18.70 6.53 -5.52
C GLU A 57 19.30 5.26 -4.92
N TYR A 58 19.09 5.06 -3.62
CA TYR A 58 19.49 3.86 -2.90
C TYR A 58 18.36 3.42 -1.97
N ALA A 59 18.00 2.14 -2.08
CA ALA A 59 16.95 1.53 -1.26
C ALA A 59 17.54 0.53 -0.27
N PHE A 60 16.99 0.52 0.95
CA PHE A 60 17.38 -0.40 2.01
C PHE A 60 16.19 -0.65 2.94
N SER A 61 16.22 -1.77 3.69
CA SER A 61 15.09 -2.20 4.52
C SER A 61 15.28 -1.93 6.01
N HIS A 62 16.48 -1.59 6.45
CA HIS A 62 16.81 -1.37 7.85
C HIS A 62 17.74 -0.19 8.01
N ILE A 63 17.59 0.55 9.10
CA ILE A 63 18.50 1.61 9.52
C ILE A 63 18.55 1.69 11.04
N ASP A 64 19.75 1.76 11.58
CA ASP A 64 20.02 2.20 12.94
C ASP A 64 21.04 3.35 12.96
N GLU A 65 21.30 3.90 14.14
CA GLU A 65 22.22 5.03 14.27
C GLU A 65 23.65 4.70 13.84
N ASN A 66 24.08 3.44 13.91
CA ASN A 66 25.42 2.99 13.54
C ASN A 66 25.57 2.79 12.02
N GLU A 67 24.47 2.70 11.30
CA GLU A 67 24.44 2.44 9.85
C GLU A 67 24.40 3.72 9.00
N ILE A 68 24.19 4.89 9.62
CA ILE A 68 24.06 6.17 8.90
C ILE A 68 25.29 6.45 8.03
N ASP A 69 26.49 6.31 8.54
CA ASP A 69 27.70 6.53 7.77
C ASP A 69 27.90 5.47 6.70
N THR A 70 27.55 4.22 6.98
CA THR A 70 27.62 3.12 6.02
C THR A 70 26.71 3.40 4.81
N ILE A 71 25.47 3.81 5.06
CA ILE A 71 24.51 4.16 3.98
C ILE A 71 25.03 5.36 3.17
N ALA A 72 25.55 6.39 3.83
CA ALA A 72 26.11 7.56 3.14
C ALA A 72 27.32 7.19 2.26
N GLU A 73 28.21 6.31 2.71
CA GLU A 73 29.34 5.80 1.94
C GLU A 73 28.89 4.90 0.77
N GLU A 74 27.87 4.05 0.94
CA GLU A 74 27.28 3.27 -0.14
C GLU A 74 26.74 4.18 -1.26
N VAL A 75 25.99 5.22 -0.90
CA VAL A 75 25.51 6.21 -1.86
C VAL A 75 26.65 6.87 -2.60
N LYS A 76 27.69 7.30 -1.91
CA LYS A 76 28.83 8.00 -2.48
C LYS A 76 29.68 7.12 -3.39
N ASN A 77 29.99 5.90 -2.95
CA ASN A 77 30.97 5.03 -3.60
C ASN A 77 30.38 4.11 -4.67
N HIS A 78 29.09 3.81 -4.56
CA HIS A 78 28.43 2.85 -5.46
C HIS A 78 27.33 3.51 -6.29
N VAL A 79 26.40 4.24 -5.71
CA VAL A 79 25.23 4.78 -6.41
C VAL A 79 25.62 5.90 -7.37
N MET A 80 26.30 6.93 -6.88
CA MET A 80 26.63 8.11 -7.70
C MET A 80 27.62 7.81 -8.84
N PRO A 81 28.65 6.95 -8.68
CA PRO A 81 29.49 6.53 -9.80
C PRO A 81 28.73 5.79 -10.89
N TRP A 82 27.67 5.05 -10.56
CA TRP A 82 26.80 4.40 -11.54
C TRP A 82 25.97 5.40 -12.36
N ALA A 83 25.42 6.42 -11.72
CA ALA A 83 24.68 7.49 -12.40
C ALA A 83 25.52 8.21 -13.46
N LYS A 84 26.86 8.23 -13.28
CA LYS A 84 27.83 8.85 -14.20
C LYS A 84 28.38 7.91 -15.29
N LYS A 85 28.09 6.61 -15.23
CA LYS A 85 28.57 5.60 -16.19
C LYS A 85 27.72 5.45 -17.46
N LEU A 86 26.66 6.21 -17.59
CA LEU A 86 25.84 6.17 -18.81
C LEU A 86 26.66 6.58 -20.03
N PRO A 87 26.44 5.94 -21.21
CA PRO A 87 27.00 6.39 -22.47
C PRO A 87 26.69 7.88 -22.75
N ASP A 88 27.60 8.59 -23.40
CA ASP A 88 27.46 10.04 -23.56
C ASP A 88 26.21 10.45 -24.36
N ASP A 89 25.74 9.60 -25.25
CA ASP A 89 24.49 9.76 -26.00
C ASP A 89 23.22 9.56 -25.14
N MET A 90 23.34 8.92 -23.99
CA MET A 90 22.27 8.72 -23.00
C MET A 90 22.37 9.69 -21.81
N LYS A 91 23.47 10.45 -21.69
CA LYS A 91 23.64 11.40 -20.60
C LYS A 91 22.82 12.66 -20.87
N VAL A 92 21.96 13.01 -19.91
CA VAL A 92 21.44 14.35 -19.76
C VAL A 92 22.59 15.21 -19.23
N LYS A 93 22.88 16.34 -19.85
CA LYS A 93 24.01 17.22 -19.44
C LYS A 93 23.85 17.70 -18.01
N GLN A 94 22.63 17.95 -17.60
CA GLN A 94 22.27 18.33 -16.24
C GLN A 94 20.78 18.06 -16.04
N TYR A 95 20.46 17.34 -14.97
CA TYR A 95 19.07 17.20 -14.54
C TYR A 95 18.63 18.47 -13.78
N PRO A 96 17.39 18.92 -13.96
CA PRO A 96 16.87 20.05 -13.18
C PRO A 96 16.77 19.67 -11.69
N GLU A 97 16.98 20.64 -10.83
CA GLU A 97 16.75 20.46 -9.41
C GLU A 97 15.27 20.17 -9.11
N ILE A 98 15.03 19.30 -8.13
CA ILE A 98 13.66 19.06 -7.63
C ILE A 98 13.24 20.28 -6.82
N PRO A 99 12.08 20.89 -7.10
CA PRO A 99 11.54 21.96 -6.26
C PRO A 99 11.35 21.47 -4.82
N ASP A 100 11.97 22.16 -3.89
CA ASP A 100 11.93 21.82 -2.46
C ASP A 100 11.37 22.98 -1.64
N GLU A 101 10.19 23.47 -2.01
CA GLU A 101 9.47 24.48 -1.25
C GLU A 101 9.10 23.95 0.13
N ALA A 102 9.15 24.84 1.13
CA ALA A 102 8.84 24.46 2.50
C ALA A 102 7.40 23.93 2.62
N TYR A 103 7.28 22.71 3.10
CA TYR A 103 6.00 22.06 3.28
C TYR A 103 6.01 21.10 4.46
N HIS A 104 5.07 21.28 5.37
CA HIS A 104 4.80 20.35 6.45
C HIS A 104 3.40 19.77 6.27
N PHE A 105 3.30 18.45 6.35
CA PHE A 105 2.05 17.74 6.15
C PHE A 105 1.98 16.53 7.08
N GLU A 106 0.90 16.47 7.84
CA GLU A 106 0.57 15.29 8.64
C GLU A 106 -0.91 14.96 8.41
N LYS A 107 -1.18 13.76 7.94
CA LYS A 107 -2.55 13.31 7.70
C LYS A 107 -2.70 11.83 7.98
N SER A 108 -3.81 11.49 8.64
CA SER A 108 -4.25 10.11 8.84
C SER A 108 -5.64 9.92 8.26
N THR A 109 -5.93 8.71 7.81
CA THR A 109 -7.28 8.30 7.46
C THR A 109 -8.13 8.24 8.74
N ASP A 110 -9.30 8.84 8.71
CA ASP A 110 -10.30 8.65 9.76
C ASP A 110 -10.87 7.23 9.64
N TYR A 111 -10.98 6.52 10.74
CA TYR A 111 -11.55 5.18 10.81
C TYR A 111 -12.35 5.02 12.11
N GLU A 112 -13.32 4.12 12.10
CA GLU A 112 -14.11 3.78 13.29
C GLU A 112 -13.59 2.52 13.98
N VAL A 113 -13.17 1.51 13.18
CA VAL A 113 -12.77 0.20 13.69
C VAL A 113 -11.48 -0.29 13.01
N LEU A 114 -10.44 -0.53 13.80
CA LEU A 114 -9.21 -1.15 13.32
C LEU A 114 -9.37 -2.67 13.13
N PRO A 115 -8.64 -3.28 12.17
CA PRO A 115 -8.65 -4.73 11.97
C PRO A 115 -8.22 -5.51 13.23
N GLU A 116 -7.24 -4.99 13.96
CA GLU A 116 -6.73 -5.60 15.19
C GLU A 116 -7.76 -5.56 16.33
N GLU A 117 -8.61 -4.53 16.38
CA GLU A 117 -9.70 -4.41 17.35
C GLU A 117 -10.85 -5.37 17.04
N LEU A 118 -11.16 -5.54 15.75
CA LEU A 118 -12.21 -6.45 15.31
C LEU A 118 -11.78 -7.91 15.42
N GLY A 119 -10.55 -8.20 15.04
CA GLY A 119 -9.97 -9.54 15.04
C GLY A 119 -10.37 -10.41 13.84
N ASP A 120 -9.51 -11.36 13.50
CA ASP A 120 -9.68 -12.23 12.31
C ASP A 120 -10.99 -13.04 12.37
N GLU A 121 -11.39 -13.51 13.54
CA GLU A 121 -12.60 -14.32 13.74
C GLU A 121 -13.88 -13.53 13.41
N GLU A 122 -13.99 -12.31 13.89
CA GLU A 122 -15.18 -11.49 13.64
C GLU A 122 -15.23 -11.01 12.17
N ILE A 123 -14.09 -10.72 11.55
CA ILE A 123 -14.03 -10.41 10.11
C ILE A 123 -14.56 -11.59 9.29
N VAL A 124 -14.08 -12.80 9.57
CA VAL A 124 -14.54 -14.04 8.92
C VAL A 124 -16.03 -14.25 9.13
N LYS A 125 -16.52 -14.06 10.36
CA LYS A 125 -17.93 -14.20 10.68
C LYS A 125 -18.82 -13.22 9.91
N ARG A 126 -18.42 -11.94 9.80
CA ARG A 126 -19.16 -10.94 9.00
C ARG A 126 -19.20 -11.31 7.53
N LEU A 127 -18.06 -11.69 6.94
CA LEU A 127 -18.01 -12.14 5.55
C LEU A 127 -18.83 -13.41 5.30
N GLY A 128 -18.83 -14.35 6.26
CA GLY A 128 -19.64 -15.55 6.23
C GLY A 128 -21.14 -15.25 6.22
N ALA A 129 -21.57 -14.34 7.09
CA ALA A 129 -22.98 -13.92 7.17
C ALA A 129 -23.46 -13.29 5.84
N VAL A 130 -22.65 -12.41 5.24
CA VAL A 130 -22.94 -11.83 3.92
C VAL A 130 -23.05 -12.93 2.86
N ARG A 131 -22.12 -13.90 2.87
CA ARG A 131 -22.14 -15.04 1.95
C ARG A 131 -23.41 -15.88 2.08
N GLU A 132 -23.79 -16.26 3.30
CA GLU A 132 -24.98 -17.05 3.57
C GLU A 132 -26.24 -16.31 3.13
N LYS A 133 -26.34 -15.03 3.44
CA LYS A 133 -27.47 -14.18 3.05
C LYS A 133 -27.61 -14.08 1.51
N ALA A 134 -26.48 -13.97 0.80
CA ALA A 134 -26.46 -13.93 -0.65
C ALA A 134 -26.82 -15.29 -1.28
N MET A 135 -26.30 -16.40 -0.73
CA MET A 135 -26.66 -17.76 -1.17
C MET A 135 -28.14 -18.05 -1.03
N ALA A 136 -28.80 -17.49 -0.03
CA ALA A 136 -30.22 -17.68 0.24
C ALA A 136 -31.16 -16.93 -0.74
N GLN A 137 -30.63 -16.07 -1.63
CA GLN A 137 -31.44 -15.27 -2.55
C GLN A 137 -32.05 -16.09 -3.71
N ASP A 138 -31.33 -17.09 -4.20
CA ASP A 138 -31.79 -17.97 -5.28
C ASP A 138 -31.10 -19.35 -5.16
N GLU A 139 -31.90 -20.42 -5.20
CA GLU A 139 -31.43 -21.83 -5.14
C GLU A 139 -30.50 -22.21 -6.30
N LYS A 140 -30.55 -21.47 -7.41
CA LYS A 140 -29.67 -21.67 -8.56
C LYS A 140 -28.28 -21.10 -8.39
N ILE A 141 -28.03 -20.34 -7.37
CA ILE A 141 -26.69 -19.81 -7.10
C ILE A 141 -25.76 -20.98 -6.75
N VAL A 142 -24.72 -21.17 -7.56
CA VAL A 142 -23.75 -22.27 -7.38
C VAL A 142 -22.65 -21.90 -6.40
N GLU A 143 -22.28 -20.64 -6.37
CA GLU A 143 -21.21 -20.13 -5.51
C GLU A 143 -21.45 -18.65 -5.21
N ILE A 144 -21.21 -18.29 -3.96
CA ILE A 144 -20.93 -16.92 -3.53
C ILE A 144 -19.54 -16.94 -2.87
N LYS A 145 -18.69 -16.08 -3.36
CA LYS A 145 -17.39 -15.77 -2.74
C LYS A 145 -17.46 -14.38 -2.14
N THR A 146 -17.12 -14.26 -0.86
CA THR A 146 -16.90 -12.97 -0.18
C THR A 146 -15.44 -12.81 0.13
N ALA A 147 -14.94 -11.59 0.03
CA ALA A 147 -13.56 -11.27 0.36
C ALA A 147 -13.46 -9.90 1.02
N CYS A 148 -12.44 -9.74 1.83
CA CYS A 148 -12.00 -8.47 2.37
C CYS A 148 -10.50 -8.34 2.16
N VAL A 149 -10.06 -7.18 1.74
CA VAL A 149 -8.65 -6.79 1.75
C VAL A 149 -8.54 -5.47 2.48
N TYR A 150 -7.65 -5.39 3.45
CA TYR A 150 -7.25 -4.10 4.01
C TYR A 150 -5.77 -3.88 3.85
N GLN A 151 -5.38 -2.61 3.77
CA GLN A 151 -4.00 -2.16 3.68
C GLN A 151 -3.81 -0.91 4.52
N ILE A 152 -2.78 -0.93 5.35
CA ILE A 152 -2.36 0.21 6.17
C ILE A 152 -0.98 0.62 5.67
N TYR A 153 -0.80 1.91 5.37
CA TYR A 153 0.46 2.51 4.93
C TYR A 153 0.87 3.59 5.93
N HIS A 154 2.09 3.48 6.42
CA HIS A 154 2.79 4.56 7.11
C HIS A 154 3.89 5.08 6.17
N LYS A 155 3.80 6.33 5.77
CA LYS A 155 4.78 6.97 4.89
C LYS A 155 5.35 8.20 5.57
N LEU A 156 6.67 8.32 5.52
CA LEU A 156 7.42 9.49 5.94
C LEU A 156 8.27 9.95 4.77
N PHE A 157 8.14 11.21 4.39
CA PHE A 157 9.02 11.85 3.43
C PHE A 157 9.71 13.04 4.07
N LEU A 158 11.04 13.06 3.97
CA LEU A 158 11.89 14.12 4.47
C LEU A 158 12.77 14.68 3.35
N SER A 159 12.87 15.99 3.26
CA SER A 159 13.85 16.71 2.48
C SER A 159 14.37 17.91 3.30
N PRO A 160 15.29 18.76 2.80
CA PRO A 160 15.71 19.96 3.53
C PRO A 160 14.56 20.85 4.00
N ASN A 161 13.51 20.98 3.18
CA ASN A 161 12.40 21.87 3.44
C ASN A 161 11.04 21.17 3.60
N LYS A 162 10.99 19.84 3.48
CA LYS A 162 9.75 19.07 3.61
C LYS A 162 9.82 18.06 4.73
N ASP A 163 8.73 18.01 5.51
CA ASP A 163 8.51 17.00 6.55
C ASP A 163 7.05 16.55 6.41
N MET A 164 6.85 15.37 5.80
CA MET A 164 5.51 14.90 5.46
C MET A 164 5.30 13.50 6.04
N THR A 165 4.24 13.34 6.83
CA THR A 165 3.80 12.05 7.37
C THR A 165 2.39 11.75 6.89
N GLN A 166 2.17 10.51 6.46
CA GLN A 166 0.88 10.04 6.00
C GLN A 166 0.61 8.63 6.55
N ASN A 167 -0.55 8.48 7.22
CA ASN A 167 -1.06 7.21 7.69
C ASN A 167 -2.36 6.93 6.94
N VAL A 168 -2.31 6.02 5.97
CA VAL A 168 -3.47 5.69 5.15
C VAL A 168 -3.95 4.30 5.51
N MET A 169 -5.22 4.17 5.81
CA MET A 169 -5.91 2.90 5.87
C MET A 169 -6.93 2.82 4.74
N TRP A 170 -6.89 1.73 3.99
CA TRP A 170 -7.81 1.45 2.91
C TRP A 170 -8.38 0.04 3.08
N THR A 171 -9.70 -0.06 2.94
CA THR A 171 -10.43 -1.31 3.06
C THR A 171 -11.30 -1.54 1.84
N ASN A 172 -11.35 -2.79 1.39
CA ASN A 172 -12.20 -3.24 0.29
C ASN A 172 -12.91 -4.53 0.67
N GLY A 173 -14.25 -4.49 0.66
CA GLY A 173 -15.11 -5.65 0.71
C GLY A 173 -15.61 -6.01 -0.69
N MET A 174 -15.59 -7.29 -1.07
CA MET A 174 -16.01 -7.77 -2.37
C MET A 174 -16.92 -8.98 -2.23
N ILE A 175 -17.95 -9.02 -3.07
CA ILE A 175 -18.85 -10.15 -3.23
C ILE A 175 -18.91 -10.57 -4.71
N MET A 176 -18.80 -11.85 -4.97
CA MET A 176 -18.88 -12.44 -6.31
C MET A 176 -19.84 -13.62 -6.29
N GLY A 177 -20.73 -13.68 -7.27
CA GLY A 177 -21.70 -14.77 -7.45
C GLY A 177 -21.53 -15.49 -8.78
N LEU A 178 -21.79 -16.79 -8.77
CA LEU A 178 -21.84 -17.64 -9.95
C LEU A 178 -23.23 -18.29 -10.05
N ILE A 179 -23.88 -18.13 -11.20
CA ILE A 179 -25.18 -18.70 -11.48
C ILE A 179 -25.22 -19.32 -12.89
N PRO A 180 -25.82 -20.52 -13.08
CA PRO A 180 -25.99 -21.09 -14.41
C PRO A 180 -27.11 -20.34 -15.18
N LYS A 181 -26.86 -20.07 -16.47
CA LYS A 181 -27.86 -19.53 -17.41
C LYS A 181 -27.85 -20.33 -18.71
N GLY A 182 -28.70 -21.33 -18.80
CA GLY A 182 -28.66 -22.32 -19.86
C GLY A 182 -27.41 -23.21 -19.73
N GLU A 183 -26.61 -23.29 -20.79
CA GLU A 183 -25.34 -24.03 -20.81
C GLU A 183 -24.13 -23.20 -20.30
N GLU A 184 -24.34 -21.92 -20.01
CA GLU A 184 -23.27 -21.00 -19.58
C GLU A 184 -23.32 -20.75 -18.07
N MET A 185 -22.16 -20.46 -17.49
CA MET A 185 -22.03 -19.89 -16.16
C MET A 185 -21.91 -18.36 -16.28
N LYS A 186 -22.75 -17.65 -15.58
CA LYS A 186 -22.67 -16.19 -15.44
C LYS A 186 -22.03 -15.84 -14.11
N MET A 187 -21.19 -14.84 -14.15
CA MET A 187 -20.52 -14.28 -12.98
C MET A 187 -20.93 -12.83 -12.83
N ALA A 188 -21.27 -12.47 -11.61
CA ALA A 188 -21.47 -11.07 -11.22
C ALA A 188 -20.59 -10.77 -10.01
N PHE A 189 -20.15 -9.52 -9.88
CA PHE A 189 -19.44 -9.06 -8.69
C PHE A 189 -19.83 -7.62 -8.37
N ASP A 190 -19.73 -7.28 -7.10
CA ASP A 190 -19.84 -5.91 -6.61
C ASP A 190 -18.90 -5.73 -5.41
N SER A 191 -18.61 -4.48 -5.06
CA SER A 191 -17.67 -4.16 -3.98
C SER A 191 -18.03 -2.87 -3.27
N CYS A 192 -17.55 -2.74 -2.05
CA CYS A 192 -17.50 -1.50 -1.29
C CYS A 192 -16.03 -1.23 -0.92
N SER A 193 -15.55 -0.02 -1.13
CA SER A 193 -14.16 0.33 -0.83
C SER A 193 -14.02 1.80 -0.49
N GLY A 194 -13.01 2.09 0.32
CA GLY A 194 -12.72 3.47 0.70
C GLY A 194 -11.49 3.57 1.61
N CYS A 195 -11.06 4.81 1.83
CA CYS A 195 -10.17 5.12 2.93
C CYS A 195 -10.98 5.09 4.22
N GLY A 196 -10.72 4.11 5.06
CA GLY A 196 -11.44 3.84 6.30
C GLY A 196 -11.04 2.50 6.89
N GLY A 197 -11.61 2.18 8.05
CA GLY A 197 -11.38 0.94 8.76
C GLY A 197 -12.32 -0.18 8.33
N MET A 198 -12.57 -1.10 9.26
CA MET A 198 -13.41 -2.27 9.01
C MET A 198 -14.91 -1.94 8.94
N GLU A 199 -15.34 -0.72 9.30
CA GLU A 199 -16.68 -0.19 9.09
C GLU A 199 -17.12 -0.20 7.61
N ILE A 200 -16.17 -0.12 6.68
CA ILE A 200 -16.42 -0.22 5.22
C ILE A 200 -17.15 -1.54 4.88
N LEU A 201 -16.93 -2.61 5.64
CA LEU A 201 -17.57 -3.90 5.40
C LEU A 201 -19.08 -3.90 5.73
N ASP A 202 -19.58 -2.93 6.49
CA ASP A 202 -20.99 -2.83 6.85
C ASP A 202 -21.86 -2.58 5.59
N ASP A 203 -21.26 -1.99 4.54
CA ASP A 203 -21.91 -1.78 3.24
C ASP A 203 -22.00 -3.03 2.36
N MET A 204 -21.32 -4.13 2.70
CA MET A 204 -21.31 -5.34 1.86
C MET A 204 -22.70 -5.96 1.68
N GLU A 205 -23.56 -5.89 2.69
CA GLU A 205 -24.92 -6.41 2.57
C GLU A 205 -25.75 -5.65 1.52
N THR A 206 -25.47 -4.37 1.29
CA THR A 206 -26.16 -3.54 0.30
C THR A 206 -25.84 -3.98 -1.13
N LYS A 207 -24.76 -4.76 -1.32
CA LYS A 207 -24.28 -5.25 -2.62
C LYS A 207 -24.98 -6.55 -3.05
N ILE A 208 -25.71 -7.21 -2.15
CA ILE A 208 -26.39 -8.48 -2.47
C ILE A 208 -27.50 -8.31 -3.51
N PRO A 209 -28.46 -7.36 -3.39
CA PRO A 209 -29.55 -7.21 -4.35
C PRO A 209 -29.10 -6.94 -5.79
N PRO A 210 -28.12 -6.05 -6.07
CA PRO A 210 -27.62 -5.85 -7.43
C PRO A 210 -26.93 -7.09 -8.03
N LEU A 211 -26.37 -7.94 -7.19
CA LEU A 211 -25.63 -9.13 -7.63
C LEU A 211 -26.55 -10.20 -8.24
N VAL A 212 -27.79 -10.30 -7.77
CA VAL A 212 -28.73 -11.38 -8.11
C VAL A 212 -29.86 -10.97 -9.07
N GLN A 213 -29.84 -9.75 -9.58
CA GLN A 213 -30.71 -9.25 -10.62
C GLN A 213 -30.14 -9.50 -12.03
#